data_72fef34622b95ff61cd14ed470ad5e32
#
_entry.id   72fef34622b95ff61cd14ed470ad5e32
#
_cell.length_a   1.000
_cell.length_b   1.000
_cell.length_c   1.000
_cell.angle_alpha   90.00
_cell.angle_beta   90.00
_cell.angle_gamma   90.00
#
_symmetry.space_group_name_H-M   'P 1'
#
loop_
_entity.id
_entity.type
_entity.pdbx_description
1 polymer ?
#
loop_
_entity_poly.entity_id
_entity_poly.type
_entity_poly.pdbx_seq_one_letter_code
_entity_poly.pdbx_strand_id
1 'polypeptide(L)'
;DLKGTLDLFAKELFGQDTKTKLRPHHFPFTEPSAEVDVSCFKCKGKGCRFCKGEGWIEILGCGMVHPKVLESCGIDSKEYSGFAFGVGLERIALLKYEIDDMRLLYENDVRFLEQF
;
A
#
# COMPACT_ATOMS: atom_id res chain seq x y z
N ASP A 1 9.17 12.57 4.51
CA ASP A 1 9.64 11.73 3.63
C ASP A 1 8.89 10.44 3.27
N LEU A 2 9.14 9.25 3.84
CA LEU A 2 8.39 8.06 3.44
C LEU A 2 6.88 8.23 3.69
N LYS A 3 6.49 8.64 4.90
CA LYS A 3 5.08 8.83 5.22
C LYS A 3 4.44 9.92 4.35
N GLY A 4 5.14 11.01 4.12
CA GLY A 4 4.64 12.08 3.23
C GLY A 4 4.43 11.61 1.80
N THR A 5 5.35 10.80 1.27
CA THR A 5 5.24 10.21 -0.06
C THR A 5 4.03 9.28 -0.14
N LEU A 6 3.83 8.44 0.88
CA LEU A 6 2.70 7.51 0.92
C LEU A 6 1.37 8.20 1.12
N ASP A 7 1.33 9.30 1.91
CA ASP A 7 0.12 10.11 2.06
C ASP A 7 -0.30 10.71 0.71
N LEU A 8 0.65 11.24 -0.05
CA LEU A 8 0.38 11.78 -1.37
C LEU A 8 -0.12 10.70 -2.33
N PHE A 9 0.55 9.55 -2.33
CA PHE A 9 0.16 8.39 -3.13
C PHE A 9 -1.28 7.96 -2.86
N ALA A 10 -1.65 7.84 -1.59
CA ALA A 10 -3.00 7.44 -1.19
C ALA A 10 -4.05 8.48 -1.59
N LYS A 11 -3.75 9.76 -1.43
CA LYS A 11 -4.67 10.84 -1.80
C LYS A 11 -4.90 10.92 -3.31
N GLU A 12 -3.87 10.68 -4.11
CA GLU A 12 -3.98 10.65 -5.56
C GLU A 12 -4.81 9.46 -6.06
N LEU A 13 -4.72 8.31 -5.38
CA LEU A 13 -5.45 7.10 -5.78
C LEU A 13 -6.90 7.07 -5.29
N PHE A 14 -7.14 7.50 -4.05
CA PHE A 14 -8.40 7.26 -3.35
C PHE A 14 -9.15 8.54 -2.95
N GLY A 15 -8.56 9.72 -3.18
CA GLY A 15 -9.18 11.00 -2.88
C GLY A 15 -8.47 11.76 -1.75
N GLN A 16 -8.69 13.07 -1.71
CA GLN A 16 -8.00 13.97 -0.79
C GLN A 16 -8.33 13.74 0.69
N ASP A 17 -9.47 13.13 0.97
CA ASP A 17 -9.90 12.83 2.35
C ASP A 17 -9.26 11.56 2.92
N THR A 18 -8.47 10.86 2.11
CA THR A 18 -7.83 9.61 2.51
C THR A 18 -6.71 9.86 3.51
N LYS A 19 -6.72 9.12 4.60
CA LYS A 19 -5.67 9.16 5.63
C LYS A 19 -4.88 7.86 5.61
N THR A 20 -3.61 7.93 5.98
CA THR A 20 -2.75 6.76 6.06
C THR A 20 -2.34 6.48 7.51
N LYS A 21 -2.10 5.22 7.80
CA LYS A 21 -1.62 4.75 9.09
C LYS A 21 -0.52 3.73 8.87
N LEU A 22 0.60 3.88 9.58
CA LEU A 22 1.71 2.93 9.56
C LEU A 22 1.58 1.99 10.75
N ARG A 23 1.54 0.67 10.48
CA ARG A 23 1.56 -0.37 11.52
C ARG A 23 2.91 -1.08 11.49
N PRO A 24 3.58 -1.23 12.65
CA PRO A 24 4.86 -1.95 12.68
C PRO A 24 4.74 -3.36 12.11
N HIS A 25 5.74 -3.74 11.33
CA HIS A 25 5.83 -5.07 10.74
C HIS A 25 7.30 -5.44 10.55
N HIS A 26 7.60 -6.70 10.29
CA HIS A 26 8.96 -7.15 10.04
C HIS A 26 9.11 -7.68 8.61
N PHE A 27 10.08 -7.09 7.90
CA PHE A 27 10.53 -7.60 6.61
C PHE A 27 12.06 -7.78 6.68
N PRO A 28 12.64 -8.81 6.04
CA PRO A 28 14.07 -9.10 6.16
C PRO A 28 14.98 -8.04 5.52
N PHE A 29 14.47 -7.27 4.57
CA PHE A 29 15.26 -6.28 3.81
C PHE A 29 15.06 -4.84 4.27
N THR A 30 14.21 -4.62 5.27
CA THR A 30 13.95 -3.28 5.81
C THR A 30 13.97 -3.28 7.33
N GLU A 31 14.39 -2.15 7.91
CA GLU A 31 14.39 -1.94 9.36
C GLU A 31 14.47 -0.44 9.65
N PRO A 32 13.49 0.19 10.34
CA PRO A 32 12.21 -0.38 10.73
C PRO A 32 11.29 -0.64 9.54
N SER A 33 10.33 -1.54 9.74
CA SER A 33 9.36 -1.92 8.72
C SER A 33 7.93 -1.66 9.19
N ALA A 34 7.02 -1.43 8.25
CA ALA A 34 5.63 -1.18 8.56
C ALA A 34 4.72 -1.62 7.41
N GLU A 35 3.48 -1.90 7.74
CA GLU A 35 2.41 -2.03 6.76
C GLU A 35 1.61 -0.74 6.75
N VAL A 36 1.13 -0.33 5.58
CA VAL A 36 0.38 0.90 5.40
C VAL A 36 -1.09 0.59 5.20
N ASP A 37 -1.91 1.18 6.07
CA ASP A 37 -3.37 1.15 5.92
C ASP A 37 -3.84 2.51 5.45
N VAL A 38 -4.90 2.52 4.64
CA VAL A 38 -5.62 3.75 4.29
C VAL A 38 -6.99 3.73 4.94
N SER A 39 -7.53 4.91 5.24
CA SER A 39 -8.90 5.03 5.73
C SER A 39 -9.85 4.50 4.65
N CYS A 40 -10.86 3.74 5.08
CA CYS A 40 -11.82 3.18 4.14
C CYS A 40 -12.56 4.30 3.40
N PHE A 41 -12.43 4.34 2.09
CA PHE A 41 -13.03 5.37 1.26
C PHE A 41 -14.53 5.18 1.06
N LYS A 42 -15.07 3.98 1.30
CA LYS A 42 -16.52 3.73 1.23
C LYS A 42 -17.27 4.25 2.45
N CYS A 43 -16.75 3.99 3.66
CA CYS A 43 -17.40 4.38 4.90
C CYS A 43 -16.74 5.57 5.59
N LYS A 44 -15.67 6.12 5.02
CA LYS A 44 -14.90 7.24 5.57
C LYS A 44 -14.40 7.01 6.99
N GLY A 45 -13.99 5.77 7.27
CA GLY A 45 -13.44 5.37 8.55
C GLY A 45 -14.44 4.92 9.61
N LYS A 46 -15.72 4.90 9.29
CA LYS A 46 -16.77 4.50 10.24
C LYS A 46 -16.90 2.99 10.45
N GLY A 47 -16.45 2.22 9.48
CA GLY A 47 -16.62 0.78 9.46
C GLY A 47 -17.76 0.34 8.55
N CYS A 48 -17.49 -0.59 7.65
CA CYS A 48 -18.47 -1.13 6.72
C CYS A 48 -18.08 -2.57 6.34
N ARG A 49 -18.92 -3.22 5.54
CA ARG A 49 -18.64 -4.58 5.07
C ARG A 49 -17.35 -4.67 4.25
N PHE A 50 -17.04 -3.63 3.47
CA PHE A 50 -15.86 -3.58 2.62
C PHE A 50 -14.56 -3.57 3.42
N CYS A 51 -14.50 -2.80 4.51
CA CYS A 51 -13.34 -2.75 5.42
C CYS A 51 -13.48 -3.70 6.62
N LYS A 52 -14.49 -4.57 6.59
CA LYS A 52 -14.78 -5.54 7.66
C LYS A 52 -14.98 -4.88 9.03
N GLY A 53 -15.57 -3.70 9.05
CA GLY A 53 -15.86 -2.96 10.27
C GLY A 53 -14.69 -2.23 10.88
N GLU A 54 -13.50 -2.31 10.31
CA GLU A 54 -12.29 -1.72 10.89
C GLU A 54 -12.10 -0.24 10.56
N GLY A 55 -12.69 0.23 9.48
CA GLY A 55 -12.52 1.60 8.99
C GLY A 55 -11.19 1.84 8.27
N TRP A 56 -10.33 0.83 8.19
CA TRP A 56 -9.01 0.88 7.57
C TRP A 56 -8.80 -0.31 6.65
N ILE A 57 -8.04 -0.09 5.57
CA ILE A 57 -7.73 -1.13 4.58
C ILE A 57 -6.23 -1.13 4.36
N GLU A 58 -5.61 -2.30 4.51
CA GLU A 58 -4.19 -2.48 4.22
C GLU A 58 -3.94 -2.43 2.72
N ILE A 59 -2.92 -1.67 2.29
CA ILE A 59 -2.60 -1.54 0.87
C ILE A 59 -1.18 -1.96 0.49
N LEU A 60 -0.18 -1.75 1.36
CA LEU A 60 1.20 -2.04 1.00
C LEU A 60 2.10 -2.25 2.22
N GLY A 61 3.30 -2.75 1.96
CA GLY A 61 4.38 -2.81 2.93
C GLY A 61 5.45 -1.77 2.61
N CYS A 62 6.10 -1.24 3.64
CA CYS A 62 7.15 -0.23 3.48
C CYS A 62 8.16 -0.32 4.61
N GLY A 63 9.23 0.45 4.51
CA GLY A 63 10.22 0.57 5.57
C GLY A 63 11.45 1.31 5.13
N MET A 64 12.36 1.49 6.08
CA MET A 64 13.69 2.02 5.79
C MET A 64 14.56 0.87 5.30
N VAL A 65 15.34 1.11 4.26
CA VAL A 65 16.21 0.09 3.69
C VAL A 65 17.29 -0.28 4.72
N HIS A 66 17.47 -1.59 4.93
CA HIS A 66 18.47 -2.07 5.89
C HIS A 66 19.87 -1.64 5.44
N PRO A 67 20.74 -1.15 6.37
CA PRO A 67 22.10 -0.72 6.02
C PRO A 67 22.90 -1.75 5.22
N LYS A 68 22.74 -3.03 5.51
CA LYS A 68 23.44 -4.11 4.79
C LYS A 68 23.03 -4.19 3.32
N VAL A 69 21.78 -3.84 2.99
CA VAL A 69 21.31 -3.81 1.60
C VAL A 69 21.97 -2.65 0.86
N LEU A 70 22.07 -1.48 1.49
CA LEU A 70 22.76 -0.33 0.91
C LEU A 70 24.22 -0.64 0.63
N GLU A 71 24.91 -1.26 1.57
CA GLU A 71 26.33 -1.65 1.42
C GLU A 71 26.53 -2.67 0.30
N SER A 72 25.61 -3.63 0.17
CA SER A 72 25.65 -4.62 -0.91
C SER A 72 25.49 -4.00 -2.29
N CYS A 73 24.86 -2.83 -2.36
CA CYS A 73 24.67 -2.07 -3.61
C CYS A 73 25.76 -1.02 -3.83
N GLY A 74 26.79 -0.98 -2.98
CA GLY A 74 27.87 -0.01 -3.10
C GLY A 74 27.52 1.38 -2.59
N ILE A 75 26.49 1.51 -1.76
CA ILE A 75 26.05 2.77 -1.18
C ILE A 75 26.53 2.85 0.27
N ASP A 76 27.15 3.96 0.66
CA ASP A 76 27.64 4.16 2.02
C ASP A 76 26.46 4.39 2.97
N SER A 77 26.18 3.42 3.83
CA SER A 77 25.09 3.46 4.79
C SER A 77 25.26 4.52 5.89
N LYS A 78 26.46 5.07 6.04
CA LYS A 78 26.75 6.14 6.99
C LYS A 78 26.40 7.51 6.44
N GLU A 79 26.46 7.69 5.12
CA GLU A 79 26.12 8.95 4.44
C GLU A 79 24.69 8.97 3.93
N TYR A 80 24.18 7.81 3.53
CA TYR A 80 22.88 7.71 2.88
C TYR A 80 21.95 6.79 3.66
N SER A 81 20.69 7.15 3.68
CA SER A 81 19.60 6.29 4.11
C SER A 81 18.60 6.17 2.96
N GLY A 82 17.80 5.12 2.98
CA GLY A 82 16.82 4.91 1.94
C GLY A 82 15.54 4.38 2.52
N PHE A 83 14.45 4.60 1.82
CA PHE A 83 13.20 3.95 2.16
C PHE A 83 12.69 3.18 0.93
N ALA A 84 11.86 2.19 1.20
CA ALA A 84 11.27 1.37 0.15
C ALA A 84 9.80 1.09 0.48
N PHE A 85 9.01 0.91 -0.56
CA PHE A 85 7.65 0.42 -0.41
C PHE A 85 7.33 -0.50 -1.59
N GLY A 86 6.53 -1.51 -1.34
CA GLY A 86 6.09 -2.45 -2.36
C GLY A 86 4.59 -2.60 -2.31
N VAL A 87 3.96 -2.51 -3.46
CA VAL A 87 2.50 -2.58 -3.57
C VAL A 87 2.10 -3.61 -4.61
N GLY A 88 1.11 -4.43 -4.28
CA GLY A 88 0.53 -5.35 -5.25
C GLY A 88 -0.40 -4.60 -6.19
N LEU A 89 -0.12 -4.67 -7.49
CA LEU A 89 -0.94 -4.01 -8.50
C LEU A 89 -2.39 -4.47 -8.43
N GLU A 90 -2.59 -5.76 -8.23
CA GLU A 90 -3.92 -6.37 -8.12
C GLU A 90 -4.69 -5.82 -6.92
N ARG A 91 -4.02 -5.66 -5.79
CA ARG A 91 -4.64 -5.13 -4.57
C ARG A 91 -5.15 -3.71 -4.78
N ILE A 92 -4.34 -2.86 -5.40
CA ILE A 92 -4.73 -1.48 -5.71
C ILE A 92 -5.91 -1.47 -6.70
N ALA A 93 -5.86 -2.30 -7.73
CA ALA A 93 -6.94 -2.40 -8.73
C ALA A 93 -8.26 -2.84 -8.09
N LEU A 94 -8.22 -3.85 -7.19
CA LEU A 94 -9.40 -4.29 -6.45
C LEU A 94 -10.05 -3.15 -5.68
N LEU A 95 -9.24 -2.38 -4.98
CA LEU A 95 -9.70 -1.28 -4.15
C LEU A 95 -10.21 -0.10 -4.97
N LYS A 96 -9.48 0.27 -6.01
CA LYS A 96 -9.81 1.44 -6.85
C LYS A 96 -11.07 1.23 -7.68
N TYR A 97 -11.24 0.04 -8.23
CA TYR A 97 -12.35 -0.28 -9.12
C TYR A 97 -13.46 -1.09 -8.45
N GLU A 98 -13.36 -1.28 -7.14
CA GLU A 98 -14.36 -2.01 -6.35
C GLU A 98 -14.63 -3.42 -6.87
N ILE A 99 -13.56 -4.12 -7.26
CA ILE A 99 -13.64 -5.49 -7.74
C ILE A 99 -13.79 -6.44 -6.55
N ASP A 100 -14.77 -7.30 -6.58
CA ASP A 100 -15.08 -8.19 -5.45
C ASP A 100 -14.13 -9.38 -5.30
N ASP A 101 -13.55 -9.85 -6.39
CA ASP A 101 -12.73 -11.06 -6.40
C ASP A 101 -11.51 -10.88 -7.30
N MET A 102 -10.32 -11.06 -6.73
CA MET A 102 -9.04 -10.93 -7.44
C MET A 102 -8.93 -11.87 -8.65
N ARG A 103 -9.58 -13.02 -8.59
CA ARG A 103 -9.53 -14.01 -9.69
C ARG A 103 -10.09 -13.45 -10.99
N LEU A 104 -11.02 -12.49 -10.92
CA LEU A 104 -11.59 -11.83 -12.10
C LEU A 104 -10.53 -11.16 -12.95
N LEU A 105 -9.44 -10.70 -12.35
CA LEU A 105 -8.32 -10.08 -13.06
C LEU A 105 -7.55 -11.07 -13.94
N TYR A 106 -7.63 -12.36 -13.64
CA TYR A 106 -6.84 -13.40 -14.29
C TYR A 106 -7.66 -14.36 -15.16
N GLU A 107 -8.99 -14.28 -15.10
CA GLU A 107 -9.87 -15.21 -15.81
C GLU A 107 -10.05 -14.87 -17.30
N ASN A 108 -9.63 -13.68 -17.74
CA ASN A 108 -9.78 -13.22 -19.12
C ASN A 108 -11.22 -13.16 -19.63
N ASP A 109 -12.17 -12.96 -18.72
CA ASP A 109 -13.57 -12.81 -19.13
C ASP A 109 -13.77 -11.42 -19.76
N VAL A 110 -14.10 -11.41 -21.05
CA VAL A 110 -14.27 -10.17 -21.81
C VAL A 110 -15.35 -9.26 -21.21
N ARG A 111 -16.42 -9.84 -20.68
CA ARG A 111 -17.50 -9.07 -20.04
C ARG A 111 -17.00 -8.28 -18.83
N PHE A 112 -16.04 -8.85 -18.09
CA PHE A 112 -15.41 -8.16 -16.97
C PHE A 112 -14.48 -7.05 -17.48
N LEU A 113 -13.64 -7.37 -18.47
CA LEU A 113 -12.65 -6.43 -19.00
C LEU A 113 -13.29 -5.21 -19.68
N GLU A 114 -14.45 -5.38 -20.32
CA GLU A 114 -15.16 -4.30 -21.00
C GLU A 114 -15.76 -3.25 -20.05
N GLN A 115 -15.74 -3.49 -18.75
CA GLN A 115 -16.23 -2.52 -17.76
C GLN A 115 -15.27 -1.35 -17.53
N PHE A 116 -14.04 -1.47 -18.00
CA PHE A 116 -12.98 -0.48 -17.72
C PHE A 116 -12.47 0.24 -18.96
#